data_78048a0abfac340ed53656017ff7fda0
#
_entry.id   78048a0abfac340ed53656017ff7fda0
#
_cell.length_a   1.000
_cell.length_b   1.000
_cell.length_c   1.000
_cell.angle_alpha   90.00
_cell.angle_beta   90.00
_cell.angle_gamma   90.00
#
_symmetry.space_group_name_H-M   'P 1'
#
loop_
_entity.id
_entity.type
_entity.pdbx_description
1 polymer ?
#
loop_
_entity_poly.entity_id
_entity_poly.type
_entity_poly.pdbx_seq_one_letter_code
_entity_poly.pdbx_strand_id
1 'polypeptide(L)'
;INQYTIVLLEMLTKKELMSSYESENSIEERILALADWTRHFYMSMSVGVEKRNIPNDMEIQNIMYNLDEIGNINQKYNLNDMENNEKHYNNIKEYVEESVYRVFDIMRKKNE
;
A
#
# COMPACT_ATOMS: atom_id res chain seq x y z
N ILE A 1 13.26 14.37 8.45
CA ILE A 1 12.27 13.59 9.19
C ILE A 1 12.99 12.74 10.23
N ASN A 2 12.54 12.73 11.47
CA ASN A 2 13.22 12.02 12.55
C ASN A 2 12.54 10.67 12.84
N GLN A 3 13.20 9.83 13.64
CA GLN A 3 12.71 8.48 13.97
C GLN A 3 11.34 8.50 14.63
N TYR A 4 11.10 9.46 15.52
CA TYR A 4 9.80 9.59 16.20
C TYR A 4 8.66 9.85 15.21
N THR A 5 8.89 10.75 14.26
CA THR A 5 7.92 11.07 13.21
C THR A 5 7.62 9.85 12.34
N ILE A 6 8.66 9.08 11.99
CA ILE A 6 8.50 7.85 11.19
C ILE A 6 7.63 6.83 11.93
N VAL A 7 7.87 6.62 13.23
CA VAL A 7 7.08 5.68 14.04
C VAL A 7 5.61 6.11 14.06
N LEU A 8 5.34 7.39 14.27
CA LEU A 8 3.97 7.91 14.26
C LEU A 8 3.27 7.70 12.92
N LEU A 9 3.97 8.03 11.83
CA LEU A 9 3.42 7.85 10.49
C LEU A 9 3.13 6.38 10.21
N GLU A 10 4.03 5.48 10.61
CA GLU A 10 3.81 4.05 10.45
C GLU A 10 2.57 3.58 11.20
N MET A 11 2.40 4.00 12.45
CA MET A 11 1.23 3.63 13.25
C MET A 11 -0.07 4.10 12.63
N LEU A 12 -0.10 5.37 12.19
CA LEU A 12 -1.29 5.95 11.56
C LEU A 12 -1.60 5.28 10.23
N THR A 13 -0.59 5.02 9.43
CA THR A 13 -0.75 4.36 8.12
C THR A 13 -1.30 2.95 8.28
N LYS A 14 -0.75 2.17 9.22
CA LYS A 14 -1.24 0.82 9.50
C LYS A 14 -2.68 0.83 9.99
N LYS A 15 -3.05 1.79 10.83
CA LYS A 15 -4.40 1.93 11.33
C LYS A 15 -5.40 2.20 10.19
N GLU A 16 -5.05 3.10 9.28
CA GLU A 16 -5.88 3.39 8.12
C GLU A 16 -6.05 2.17 7.22
N LEU A 17 -4.95 1.45 6.98
CA LEU A 17 -4.97 0.25 6.16
C LEU A 17 -5.87 -0.82 6.78
N MET A 18 -5.73 -1.08 8.07
CA MET A 18 -6.57 -2.05 8.78
C MET A 18 -8.04 -1.66 8.75
N SER A 19 -8.35 -0.37 8.85
CA SER A 19 -9.74 0.11 8.78
C SER A 19 -10.38 -0.20 7.43
N SER A 20 -9.58 -0.24 6.36
CA SER A 20 -10.12 -0.58 5.03
C SER A 20 -10.55 -2.04 4.93
N TYR A 21 -10.08 -2.92 5.83
CA TYR A 21 -10.43 -4.34 5.85
C TYR A 21 -11.73 -4.63 6.59
N GLU A 22 -12.15 -3.75 7.50
CA GLU A 22 -13.28 -3.97 8.40
C GLU A 22 -14.64 -3.77 7.72
N SER A 23 -14.63 -3.48 6.44
CA SER A 23 -15.84 -3.26 5.69
C SER A 23 -16.64 -4.57 5.55
N GLU A 24 -17.94 -4.53 5.89
CA GLU A 24 -18.87 -5.63 5.66
C GLU A 24 -19.33 -5.70 4.20
N ASN A 25 -18.72 -4.90 3.35
CA ASN A 25 -19.05 -4.80 1.94
C ASN A 25 -18.67 -6.07 1.18
N SER A 26 -19.17 -6.17 -0.05
CA SER A 26 -18.83 -7.28 -0.94
C SER A 26 -17.33 -7.35 -1.20
N ILE A 27 -16.86 -8.50 -1.68
CA ILE A 27 -15.45 -8.68 -2.03
C ILE A 27 -15.02 -7.66 -3.09
N GLU A 28 -15.90 -7.33 -4.03
CA GLU A 28 -15.63 -6.34 -5.07
C GLU A 28 -15.39 -4.96 -4.47
N GLU A 29 -16.23 -4.56 -3.53
CA GLU A 29 -16.08 -3.27 -2.86
C GLU A 29 -14.82 -3.23 -2.00
N ARG A 30 -14.48 -4.33 -1.34
CA ARG A 30 -13.24 -4.42 -0.54
C ARG A 30 -12.00 -4.30 -1.42
N ILE A 31 -12.01 -4.94 -2.59
CA ILE A 31 -10.91 -4.84 -3.55
C ILE A 31 -10.74 -3.39 -4.00
N LEU A 32 -11.84 -2.73 -4.35
CA LEU A 32 -11.80 -1.34 -4.81
C LEU A 32 -11.37 -0.38 -3.70
N ALA A 33 -11.81 -0.63 -2.47
CA ALA A 33 -11.39 0.17 -1.31
C ALA A 33 -9.88 0.02 -1.05
N LEU A 34 -9.37 -1.20 -1.13
CA LEU A 34 -7.93 -1.45 -0.98
C LEU A 34 -7.13 -0.81 -2.11
N ALA A 35 -7.62 -0.89 -3.35
CA ALA A 35 -6.97 -0.24 -4.49
C ALA A 35 -6.93 1.27 -4.31
N ASP A 36 -8.01 1.88 -3.84
CA ASP A 36 -8.07 3.31 -3.58
C ASP A 36 -7.07 3.72 -2.49
N TRP A 37 -7.03 2.99 -1.39
CA TRP A 37 -6.08 3.22 -0.31
C TRP A 37 -4.63 3.09 -0.82
N THR A 38 -4.37 2.07 -1.62
CA THR A 38 -3.04 1.79 -2.17
C THR A 38 -2.59 2.92 -3.09
N ARG A 39 -3.51 3.47 -3.90
CA ARG A 39 -3.20 4.61 -4.77
C ARG A 39 -2.79 5.83 -3.95
N HIS A 40 -3.47 6.10 -2.85
CA HIS A 40 -3.12 7.22 -1.97
C HIS A 40 -1.75 6.99 -1.30
N PHE A 41 -1.48 5.77 -0.88
CA PHE A 41 -0.17 5.42 -0.31
C PHE A 41 0.94 5.59 -1.34
N TYR A 42 0.70 5.14 -2.58
CA TYR A 42 1.65 5.34 -3.69
C TYR A 42 1.95 6.82 -3.91
N MET A 43 0.94 7.67 -3.90
CA MET A 43 1.13 9.12 -4.06
C MET A 43 1.98 9.69 -2.92
N SER A 44 1.75 9.25 -1.71
CA SER A 44 2.54 9.65 -0.54
C SER A 44 4.00 9.20 -0.67
N MET A 45 4.23 7.98 -1.16
CA MET A 45 5.58 7.48 -1.44
C MET A 45 6.28 8.35 -2.47
N SER A 46 5.58 8.74 -3.54
CA SER A 46 6.15 9.59 -4.58
C SER A 46 6.64 10.91 -4.00
N VAL A 47 5.86 11.51 -3.11
CA VAL A 47 6.27 12.74 -2.40
C VAL A 47 7.50 12.46 -1.51
N GLY A 48 7.49 11.33 -0.80
CA GLY A 48 8.62 10.93 0.05
C GLY A 48 9.92 10.75 -0.73
N VAL A 49 9.84 10.15 -1.90
CA VAL A 49 11.00 9.98 -2.79
C VAL A 49 11.50 11.34 -3.30
N GLU A 50 10.57 12.18 -3.74
CA GLU A 50 10.89 13.53 -4.22
C GLU A 50 11.59 14.36 -3.15
N LYS A 51 11.12 14.29 -1.90
CA LYS A 51 11.70 15.00 -0.77
C LYS A 51 12.90 14.30 -0.15
N ARG A 52 13.32 13.17 -0.71
CA ARG A 52 14.47 12.37 -0.26
C ARG A 52 14.31 11.78 1.14
N ASN A 53 13.07 11.61 1.61
CA ASN A 53 12.77 10.88 2.84
C ASN A 53 12.75 9.37 2.60
N ILE A 54 12.54 8.96 1.35
CA ILE A 54 12.57 7.57 0.90
C ILE A 54 13.64 7.48 -0.21
N PRO A 55 14.57 6.52 -0.13
CA PRO A 55 15.59 6.39 -1.17
C PRO A 55 14.98 5.93 -2.49
N ASN A 56 15.51 6.45 -3.60
CA ASN A 56 15.06 6.08 -4.94
C ASN A 56 15.92 4.95 -5.48
N ASP A 57 15.87 3.78 -4.85
CA ASP A 57 16.63 2.60 -5.26
C ASP A 57 15.74 1.59 -6.00
N MET A 58 16.34 0.48 -6.45
CA MET A 58 15.62 -0.54 -7.22
C MET A 58 14.48 -1.17 -6.43
N GLU A 59 14.68 -1.39 -5.14
CA GLU A 59 13.64 -1.97 -4.28
C GLU A 59 12.41 -1.07 -4.19
N ILE A 60 12.64 0.21 -3.94
CA ILE A 60 11.55 1.20 -3.86
C ILE A 60 10.85 1.36 -5.21
N GLN A 61 11.61 1.39 -6.31
CA GLN A 61 11.03 1.49 -7.64
C GLN A 61 10.13 0.29 -7.95
N ASN A 62 10.54 -0.92 -7.57
CA ASN A 62 9.73 -2.13 -7.76
C ASN A 62 8.46 -2.11 -6.92
N ILE A 63 8.55 -1.67 -5.66
CA ILE A 63 7.38 -1.53 -4.79
C ILE A 63 6.41 -0.52 -5.41
N MET A 64 6.90 0.64 -5.83
CA MET A 64 6.06 1.68 -6.44
C MET A 64 5.38 1.19 -7.70
N TYR A 65 6.11 0.48 -8.56
CA TYR A 65 5.50 -0.09 -9.78
C TYR A 65 4.33 -1.01 -9.46
N ASN A 66 4.53 -1.92 -8.50
CA ASN A 66 3.49 -2.87 -8.13
C ASN A 66 2.31 -2.21 -7.42
N LEU A 67 2.56 -1.21 -6.58
CA LEU A 67 1.48 -0.47 -5.92
C LEU A 67 0.67 0.35 -6.92
N ASP A 68 1.32 0.89 -7.95
CA ASP A 68 0.62 1.60 -9.03
C ASP A 68 -0.32 0.65 -9.79
N GLU A 69 0.13 -0.56 -10.09
CA GLU A 69 -0.70 -1.57 -10.74
C GLU A 69 -1.91 -1.92 -9.87
N ILE A 70 -1.71 -2.10 -8.58
CA ILE A 70 -2.80 -2.40 -7.64
C ILE A 70 -3.77 -1.22 -7.54
N GLY A 71 -3.26 0.00 -7.49
CA GLY A 71 -4.09 1.20 -7.40
C GLY A 71 -5.00 1.41 -8.62
N ASN A 72 -4.67 0.80 -9.76
CA ASN A 72 -5.45 0.88 -10.99
C ASN A 72 -6.24 -0.39 -11.29
N ILE A 73 -6.47 -1.24 -10.29
CA ILE A 73 -7.06 -2.57 -10.47
C ILE A 73 -8.48 -2.51 -11.05
N ASN A 74 -9.24 -1.46 -10.72
CA ASN A 74 -10.61 -1.28 -11.22
C ASN A 74 -10.70 -1.16 -12.75
N GLN A 75 -9.58 -0.87 -13.42
CA GLN A 75 -9.52 -0.72 -14.88
C GLN A 75 -9.16 -2.03 -15.58
N LYS A 76 -8.55 -2.98 -14.84
CA LYS A 76 -7.95 -4.20 -15.42
C LYS A 76 -8.54 -5.49 -14.86
N TYR A 77 -9.33 -5.41 -13.80
CA TYR A 77 -9.75 -6.57 -13.03
C TYR A 77 -11.16 -7.02 -13.42
N ASN A 78 -11.34 -8.34 -13.58
CA ASN A 78 -12.64 -8.92 -13.86
C ASN A 78 -13.36 -9.24 -12.54
N LEU A 79 -14.29 -8.39 -12.14
CA LEU A 79 -15.01 -8.52 -10.88
C LEU A 79 -16.16 -9.54 -10.93
N ASN A 80 -16.34 -10.25 -12.07
CA ASN A 80 -17.40 -11.24 -12.21
C ASN A 80 -17.01 -12.64 -11.71
N ASP A 81 -15.71 -12.89 -11.47
CA ASP A 81 -15.21 -14.16 -10.97
C ASP A 81 -15.04 -14.13 -9.47
N MET A 82 -16.12 -14.43 -8.74
CA MET A 82 -16.16 -14.30 -7.29
C MET A 82 -15.20 -15.22 -6.54
N GLU A 83 -15.00 -16.46 -7.03
CA GLU A 83 -14.11 -17.42 -6.38
C GLU A 83 -12.66 -16.98 -6.45
N ASN A 84 -12.21 -16.56 -7.60
CA ASN A 84 -10.85 -16.04 -7.78
C ASN A 84 -10.67 -14.67 -7.13
N ASN A 85 -11.72 -13.87 -7.04
CA ASN A 85 -11.66 -12.54 -6.41
C ASN A 85 -11.29 -12.62 -4.93
N GLU A 86 -11.83 -13.60 -4.18
CA GLU A 86 -11.48 -13.79 -2.77
C GLU A 86 -9.98 -14.07 -2.61
N LYS A 87 -9.46 -14.99 -3.41
CA LYS A 87 -8.04 -15.35 -3.41
C LYS A 87 -7.17 -14.16 -3.82
N HIS A 88 -7.56 -13.44 -4.86
CA HIS A 88 -6.84 -12.25 -5.33
C HIS A 88 -6.80 -11.15 -4.28
N TYR A 89 -7.94 -10.93 -3.61
CA TYR A 89 -8.01 -9.94 -2.54
C TYR A 89 -6.99 -10.25 -1.44
N ASN A 90 -6.95 -11.50 -0.98
CA ASN A 90 -6.02 -11.92 0.06
C ASN A 90 -4.56 -11.75 -0.36
N ASN A 91 -4.23 -12.08 -1.61
CA ASN A 91 -2.88 -11.93 -2.15
C ASN A 91 -2.47 -10.45 -2.25
N ILE A 92 -3.38 -9.61 -2.73
CA ILE A 92 -3.14 -8.17 -2.85
C ILE A 92 -2.96 -7.54 -1.46
N LYS A 93 -3.85 -7.89 -0.54
CA LYS A 93 -3.81 -7.41 0.84
C LYS A 93 -2.47 -7.73 1.50
N GLU A 94 -2.02 -8.98 1.37
CA GLU A 94 -0.74 -9.42 1.94
C GLU A 94 0.42 -8.65 1.32
N TYR A 95 0.41 -8.49 0.00
CA TYR A 95 1.46 -7.74 -0.69
C TYR A 95 1.51 -6.28 -0.24
N VAL A 96 0.35 -5.63 -0.13
CA VAL A 96 0.27 -4.23 0.30
C VAL A 96 0.78 -4.08 1.73
N GLU A 97 0.36 -4.97 2.64
CA GLU A 97 0.84 -4.95 4.03
C GLU A 97 2.35 -5.08 4.12
N GLU A 98 2.92 -6.08 3.44
CA GLU A 98 4.37 -6.31 3.44
C GLU A 98 5.12 -5.11 2.86
N SER A 99 4.58 -4.51 1.79
CA SER A 99 5.18 -3.33 1.17
C SER A 99 5.18 -2.13 2.11
N VAL A 100 4.08 -1.89 2.82
CA VAL A 100 3.97 -0.79 3.78
C VAL A 100 5.01 -0.97 4.90
N TYR A 101 5.10 -2.17 5.47
CA TYR A 101 6.07 -2.47 6.53
C TYR A 101 7.50 -2.28 6.02
N ARG A 102 7.77 -2.73 4.80
CA ARG A 102 9.11 -2.63 4.21
C ARG A 102 9.49 -1.16 3.96
N VAL A 103 8.58 -0.35 3.46
CA VAL A 103 8.84 1.07 3.21
C VAL A 103 9.23 1.78 4.50
N PHE A 104 8.48 1.55 5.58
CA PHE A 104 8.80 2.19 6.86
C PHE A 104 10.10 1.66 7.47
N ASP A 105 10.40 0.39 7.27
CA ASP A 105 11.67 -0.19 7.70
C ASP A 105 12.86 0.47 6.98
N ILE A 106 12.73 0.68 5.68
CA ILE A 106 13.73 1.38 4.88
C ILE A 106 13.91 2.82 5.36
N MET A 107 12.80 3.51 5.63
CA MET A 107 12.84 4.88 6.13
C MET A 107 13.58 4.98 7.48
N ARG A 108 13.30 4.03 8.40
CA ARG A 108 13.98 3.99 9.68
C ARG A 108 15.48 3.80 9.53
N LYS A 109 15.90 2.89 8.66
CA LYS A 109 17.32 2.63 8.41
C LYS A 109 18.03 3.83 7.81
N LYS A 110 17.37 4.53 6.90
CA LYS A 110 17.93 5.71 6.27
C LYS A 110 18.21 6.83 7.29
N ASN A 111 17.41 6.90 8.34
CA ASN A 111 17.47 7.97 9.35
C ASN A 111 18.27 7.57 10.61
N GLU A 112 18.92 6.44 10.60
CA GLU A 112 19.82 6.01 11.69
C GLU A 112 21.19 6.74 11.70
#